data_11790c4364650491d135ed27bc5b8f0f
#
_entry.id   11790c4364650491d135ed27bc5b8f0f
#
_cell.length_a   1.000
_cell.length_b   1.000
_cell.length_c   1.000
_cell.angle_alpha   90.00
_cell.angle_beta   90.00
_cell.angle_gamma   90.00
#
_symmetry.space_group_name_H-M   'P 1'
#
loop_
_entity.id
_entity.type
_entity.pdbx_description
1 polymer ?
#
loop_
_entity_poly.entity_id
_entity_poly.type
_entity_poly.pdbx_seq_one_letter_code
_entity_poly.pdbx_strand_id
1 'polypeptide(L)'
;MNVLYGKNDAATGKGDISRLRPKRDNVLKRSRTMLNKEGLLAHPFVLEHEGHSYVIPENSEGRVDLFRVNENNEALVLVRTLLAEPLCSPTVFQHEGRWWLFGTKPPLEDVALYAYHATSLEGSWTAHPLNPLKTDVRSARPAGTPFVHQGQLYRPALDNSHTPGWRVALMRVLELSPTDFREELVRTIGPLKGSAWSHGTSTLSAV
;
A
#
# COMPACT_ATOMS: atom_id res chain seq x y z
N MET A 1 4.67 -3.25 19.08
CA MET A 1 3.95 -3.02 17.82
C MET A 1 3.60 -1.54 17.72
N ASN A 2 3.81 -0.91 16.57
CA ASN A 2 3.35 0.45 16.26
C ASN A 2 2.31 0.34 15.16
N VAL A 3 1.27 1.20 15.20
CA VAL A 3 0.27 1.31 14.14
C VAL A 3 0.41 2.69 13.52
N LEU A 4 0.63 2.75 12.20
CA LEU A 4 0.60 3.98 11.42
C LEU A 4 -0.75 4.15 10.77
N TYR A 5 -1.25 5.38 10.73
CA TYR A 5 -2.52 5.70 10.08
C TYR A 5 -2.47 7.12 9.49
N GLY A 6 -3.22 7.31 8.41
CA GLY A 6 -3.45 8.63 7.81
C GLY A 6 -4.58 9.35 8.54
N LYS A 7 -4.41 10.65 8.76
CA LYS A 7 -5.41 11.55 9.27
C LYS A 7 -5.46 12.79 8.37
N ASN A 8 -6.63 13.11 7.87
CA ASN A 8 -6.83 14.27 7.01
C ASN A 8 -7.78 15.26 7.69
N ASP A 9 -7.41 16.53 7.70
CA ASP A 9 -8.22 17.63 8.20
C ASP A 9 -8.85 18.36 7.02
N ALA A 10 -10.15 18.15 6.83
CA ALA A 10 -10.90 18.76 5.75
C ALA A 10 -11.00 20.31 5.86
N ALA A 11 -10.84 20.87 7.06
CA ALA A 11 -10.92 22.31 7.28
C ALA A 11 -9.64 23.03 6.86
N THR A 12 -8.49 22.38 7.06
CA THR A 12 -7.18 22.96 6.74
C THR A 12 -6.57 22.43 5.43
N GLY A 13 -7.13 21.35 4.86
CA GLY A 13 -6.60 20.69 3.68
C GLY A 13 -5.28 19.95 3.93
N LYS A 14 -4.90 19.73 5.20
CA LYS A 14 -3.65 19.07 5.59
C LYS A 14 -3.84 17.60 5.90
N GLY A 15 -2.84 16.81 5.53
CA GLY A 15 -2.74 15.40 5.85
C GLY A 15 -1.62 15.11 6.84
N ASP A 16 -1.89 14.17 7.75
CA ASP A 16 -0.92 13.66 8.73
C ASP A 16 -0.75 12.16 8.57
N ILE A 17 0.49 11.68 8.69
CA ILE A 17 0.75 10.29 9.10
C ILE A 17 1.09 10.30 10.57
N SER A 18 0.28 9.60 11.34
CA SER A 18 0.40 9.52 12.79
C SER A 18 0.63 8.10 13.27
N ARG A 19 1.34 7.98 14.40
CA ARG A 19 1.64 6.71 15.06
C ARG A 19 0.83 6.54 16.33
N LEU A 20 0.22 5.37 16.48
CA LEU A 20 -0.39 4.89 17.71
C LEU A 20 0.50 3.83 18.37
N ARG A 21 0.63 3.87 19.69
CA ARG A 21 1.20 2.79 20.51
C ARG A 21 0.08 2.14 21.33
N PRO A 22 -0.27 0.87 21.06
CA PRO A 22 -1.17 0.13 21.94
C PRO A 22 -0.53 -0.05 23.32
N LYS A 23 -1.31 0.14 24.38
CA LYS A 23 -0.95 -0.24 25.75
C LYS A 23 -1.34 -1.71 26.01
N ARG A 24 -0.88 -2.26 27.17
CA ARG A 24 -1.14 -3.66 27.58
C ARG A 24 -2.63 -4.02 27.71
N ASP A 25 -3.51 -3.04 27.83
CA ASP A 25 -4.97 -3.16 27.97
C ASP A 25 -5.72 -2.96 26.63
N ASN A 26 -5.03 -3.04 25.47
CA ASN A 26 -5.56 -2.76 24.14
C ASN A 26 -6.16 -1.35 23.95
N VAL A 27 -5.93 -0.44 24.90
CA VAL A 27 -6.32 0.96 24.75
C VAL A 27 -5.29 1.70 23.90
N LEU A 28 -5.72 2.22 22.78
CA LEU A 28 -4.90 3.06 21.91
C LEU A 28 -4.69 4.42 22.59
N LYS A 29 -3.53 4.65 23.19
CA LYS A 29 -3.17 5.94 23.79
C LYS A 29 -1.99 6.58 23.09
N ARG A 30 -2.11 7.91 22.89
CA ARG A 30 -1.14 8.85 22.32
C ARG A 30 -0.85 8.62 20.85
N SER A 31 -1.61 9.29 20.03
CA SER A 31 -1.24 9.64 18.67
C SER A 31 -0.06 10.61 18.70
N ARG A 32 0.93 10.37 17.83
CA ARG A 32 2.00 11.30 17.53
C ARG A 32 2.08 11.48 16.03
N THR A 33 1.98 12.71 15.56
CA THR A 33 2.21 13.05 14.16
C THR A 33 3.68 12.82 13.82
N MET A 34 3.92 12.02 12.80
CA MET A 34 5.25 11.69 12.28
C MET A 34 5.56 12.41 10.97
N LEU A 35 4.53 12.78 10.22
CA LEU A 35 4.60 13.56 8.98
C LEU A 35 3.36 14.43 8.90
N ASN A 36 3.54 15.70 8.60
CA ASN A 36 2.47 16.65 8.27
C ASN A 36 2.81 17.35 6.97
N LYS A 37 1.89 17.38 6.03
CA LYS A 37 2.06 18.01 4.72
C LYS A 37 0.76 18.67 4.27
N GLU A 38 0.87 19.60 3.34
CA GLU A 38 -0.27 20.08 2.57
C GLU A 38 -0.83 18.92 1.70
N GLY A 39 -2.14 18.92 1.47
CA GLY A 39 -2.83 17.87 0.73
C GLY A 39 -3.12 16.60 1.55
N LEU A 40 -3.75 15.63 0.91
CA LEU A 40 -4.17 14.39 1.55
C LEU A 40 -2.98 13.44 1.74
N LEU A 41 -2.95 12.77 2.90
CA LEU A 41 -2.08 11.64 3.20
C LEU A 41 -2.94 10.45 3.64
N ALA A 42 -2.78 9.32 2.98
CA ALA A 42 -3.56 8.11 3.24
C ALA A 42 -2.70 6.84 3.08
N HIS A 43 -3.24 5.70 3.47
CA HIS A 43 -2.69 4.37 3.22
C HIS A 43 -1.16 4.29 3.43
N PRO A 44 -0.63 4.58 4.64
CA PRO A 44 0.80 4.50 4.89
C PRO A 44 1.27 3.04 4.75
N PHE A 45 1.82 2.70 3.60
CA PHE A 45 2.44 1.40 3.38
C PHE A 45 3.77 1.34 4.14
N VAL A 46 3.97 0.29 4.93
CA VAL A 46 5.17 0.11 5.75
C VAL A 46 6.00 -1.02 5.18
N LEU A 47 7.30 -0.78 5.04
CA LEU A 47 8.29 -1.71 4.53
C LEU A 47 9.48 -1.76 5.49
N GLU A 48 9.90 -2.98 5.87
CA GLU A 48 11.16 -3.21 6.59
C GLU A 48 12.23 -3.64 5.59
N HIS A 49 13.37 -2.94 5.59
CA HIS A 49 14.49 -3.26 4.72
C HIS A 49 15.82 -2.85 5.38
N GLU A 50 16.80 -3.76 5.40
CA GLU A 50 18.14 -3.53 5.96
C GLU A 50 18.14 -2.93 7.37
N GLY A 51 17.21 -3.39 8.22
CA GLY A 51 17.08 -2.93 9.62
C GLY A 51 16.43 -1.55 9.78
N HIS A 52 15.91 -0.97 8.71
CA HIS A 52 15.19 0.31 8.71
C HIS A 52 13.72 0.12 8.34
N SER A 53 12.87 0.91 9.00
CA SER A 53 11.44 1.00 8.65
C SER A 53 11.23 2.16 7.66
N TYR A 54 10.65 1.84 6.52
CA TYR A 54 10.26 2.81 5.50
C TYR A 54 8.75 2.96 5.44
N VAL A 55 8.28 4.13 5.02
CA VAL A 55 6.86 4.42 4.85
C VAL A 55 6.63 5.09 3.51
N ILE A 56 5.65 4.60 2.77
CA ILE A 56 5.26 5.10 1.47
C ILE A 56 3.77 5.45 1.56
N PRO A 57 3.41 6.69 1.88
CA PRO A 57 2.03 7.12 1.93
C PRO A 57 1.47 7.35 0.53
N GLU A 58 0.19 7.09 0.34
CA GLU A 58 -0.57 7.69 -0.75
C GLU A 58 -0.70 9.18 -0.46
N ASN A 59 -0.37 10.04 -1.44
CA ASN A 59 -0.47 11.49 -1.29
C ASN A 59 -1.08 12.14 -2.54
N SER A 60 -1.67 13.33 -2.34
CA SER A 60 -2.30 14.11 -3.41
C SER A 60 -1.32 14.98 -4.21
N GLU A 61 -0.02 14.98 -3.88
CA GLU A 61 0.99 15.81 -4.56
C GLU A 61 1.39 15.26 -5.96
N GLY A 62 0.81 14.15 -6.37
CA GLY A 62 1.05 13.58 -7.70
C GLY A 62 2.39 12.86 -7.85
N ARG A 63 2.95 12.35 -6.76
CA ARG A 63 4.22 11.61 -6.75
C ARG A 63 4.21 10.52 -5.67
N VAL A 64 5.16 9.60 -5.75
CA VAL A 64 5.36 8.55 -4.74
C VAL A 64 6.67 8.83 -4.00
N ASP A 65 6.55 9.18 -2.73
CA ASP A 65 7.68 9.50 -1.86
C ASP A 65 7.99 8.35 -0.91
N LEU A 66 9.28 8.02 -0.77
CA LEU A 66 9.83 7.09 0.20
C LEU A 66 10.32 7.86 1.42
N PHE A 67 9.75 7.57 2.57
CA PHE A 67 10.21 8.11 3.86
C PHE A 67 10.84 7.00 4.69
N ARG A 68 11.81 7.37 5.53
CA ARG A 68 12.37 6.50 6.56
C ARG A 68 11.94 6.99 7.94
N VAL A 69 11.61 6.05 8.81
CA VAL A 69 11.41 6.34 10.23
C VAL A 69 12.76 6.72 10.83
N ASN A 70 12.83 7.86 11.51
CA ASN A 70 14.06 8.29 12.16
C ASN A 70 14.43 7.41 13.36
N GLU A 71 15.69 7.48 13.82
CA GLU A 71 16.23 6.63 14.90
C GLU A 71 15.41 6.69 16.19
N ASN A 72 14.83 7.84 16.51
CA ASN A 72 13.99 8.03 17.70
C ASN A 72 12.55 7.51 17.51
N ASN A 73 12.21 7.01 16.32
CA ASN A 73 10.83 6.63 15.96
C ASN A 73 9.81 7.77 16.14
N GLU A 74 10.18 8.99 15.84
CA GLU A 74 9.37 10.18 16.13
C GLU A 74 8.94 10.95 14.89
N ALA A 75 9.63 10.76 13.77
CA ALA A 75 9.37 11.46 12.52
C ALA A 75 9.62 10.56 11.31
N LEU A 76 8.97 10.91 10.20
CA LEU A 76 9.27 10.40 8.87
C LEU A 76 10.17 11.40 8.15
N VAL A 77 11.32 10.93 7.68
CA VAL A 77 12.31 11.73 6.95
C VAL A 77 12.27 11.29 5.49
N LEU A 78 12.10 12.23 4.58
CA LEU A 78 12.11 11.95 3.14
C LEU A 78 13.48 11.40 2.73
N VAL A 79 13.47 10.22 2.11
CA VAL A 79 14.67 9.61 1.50
C VAL A 79 14.77 10.06 0.06
N ARG A 80 13.71 9.82 -0.72
CA ARG A 80 13.62 10.26 -2.12
C ARG A 80 12.21 10.14 -2.67
N THR A 81 11.96 10.76 -3.80
CA THR A 81 10.80 10.48 -4.66
C THR A 81 11.11 9.26 -5.54
N LEU A 82 10.29 8.22 -5.45
CA LEU A 82 10.41 7.00 -6.26
C LEU A 82 9.85 7.24 -7.67
N LEU A 83 8.68 7.89 -7.77
CA LEU A 83 8.01 8.23 -9.02
C LEU A 83 7.52 9.67 -8.99
N ALA A 84 7.72 10.38 -10.11
CA ALA A 84 7.18 11.74 -10.33
C ALA A 84 5.78 11.70 -10.96
N GLU A 85 4.96 10.73 -10.54
CA GLU A 85 3.58 10.54 -10.98
C GLU A 85 2.74 9.92 -9.86
N PRO A 86 1.41 10.16 -9.82
CA PRO A 86 0.56 9.72 -8.73
C PRO A 86 0.33 8.21 -8.76
N LEU A 87 0.34 7.58 -7.58
CA LEU A 87 -0.19 6.25 -7.37
C LEU A 87 -1.10 6.24 -6.13
N CYS A 88 -2.25 5.59 -6.26
CA CYS A 88 -3.12 5.23 -5.15
C CYS A 88 -2.72 3.85 -4.62
N SER A 89 -2.73 3.73 -3.29
CA SER A 89 -2.30 2.51 -2.57
C SER A 89 -0.93 1.97 -3.00
N PRO A 90 0.11 2.84 -3.06
CA PRO A 90 1.45 2.42 -3.47
C PRO A 90 1.95 1.29 -2.57
N THR A 91 2.35 0.20 -3.18
CA THR A 91 2.76 -1.03 -2.48
C THR A 91 4.08 -1.52 -3.03
N VAL A 92 5.13 -1.51 -2.21
CA VAL A 92 6.49 -1.89 -2.59
C VAL A 92 6.85 -3.23 -1.97
N PHE A 93 7.42 -4.12 -2.75
CA PHE A 93 7.86 -5.43 -2.30
C PHE A 93 9.02 -5.95 -3.13
N GLN A 94 9.72 -6.95 -2.61
CA GLN A 94 10.80 -7.63 -3.32
C GLN A 94 10.33 -9.01 -3.77
N HIS A 95 10.61 -9.34 -5.03
CA HIS A 95 10.34 -10.66 -5.59
C HIS A 95 11.43 -11.01 -6.63
N GLU A 96 11.99 -12.21 -6.54
CA GLU A 96 13.03 -12.74 -7.43
C GLU A 96 14.21 -11.78 -7.66
N GLY A 97 14.72 -11.20 -6.56
CA GLY A 97 15.86 -10.29 -6.58
C GLY A 97 15.59 -8.89 -7.14
N ARG A 98 14.34 -8.56 -7.44
CA ARG A 98 13.92 -7.27 -7.99
C ARG A 98 12.91 -6.59 -7.08
N TRP A 99 12.96 -5.27 -7.05
CA TRP A 99 11.97 -4.42 -6.40
C TRP A 99 10.81 -4.15 -7.33
N TRP A 100 9.62 -4.23 -6.78
CA TRP A 100 8.34 -3.97 -7.46
C TRP A 100 7.57 -2.90 -6.70
N LEU A 101 6.94 -1.99 -7.45
CA LEU A 101 6.01 -1.00 -6.93
C LEU A 101 4.71 -1.12 -7.72
N PHE A 102 3.65 -1.49 -7.02
CA PHE A 102 2.31 -1.60 -7.56
C PHE A 102 1.44 -0.47 -7.05
N GLY A 103 0.47 -0.05 -7.84
CA GLY A 103 -0.54 0.93 -7.47
C GLY A 103 -1.56 1.13 -8.56
N THR A 104 -2.56 1.94 -8.29
CA THR A 104 -3.55 2.39 -9.27
C THR A 104 -3.40 3.89 -9.52
N LYS A 105 -4.04 4.45 -10.55
CA LYS A 105 -3.90 5.87 -10.89
C LYS A 105 -5.24 6.56 -11.03
N PRO A 106 -5.35 7.85 -10.62
CA PRO A 106 -6.48 8.69 -11.01
C PRO A 106 -6.57 8.84 -12.54
N PRO A 107 -7.78 8.94 -13.12
CA PRO A 107 -9.09 8.85 -12.47
C PRO A 107 -9.63 7.41 -12.34
N LEU A 108 -8.79 6.39 -12.54
CA LEU A 108 -9.15 4.96 -12.51
C LEU A 108 -8.56 4.24 -11.29
N GLU A 109 -8.56 4.92 -10.13
CA GLU A 109 -7.90 4.50 -8.88
C GLU A 109 -8.38 3.17 -8.31
N ASP A 110 -9.54 2.68 -8.71
CA ASP A 110 -10.05 1.37 -8.28
C ASP A 110 -9.99 0.31 -9.39
N VAL A 111 -9.63 0.69 -10.62
CA VAL A 111 -9.89 -0.12 -11.81
C VAL A 111 -8.63 -0.55 -12.52
N ALA A 112 -7.60 0.28 -12.62
CA ALA A 112 -6.43 0.05 -13.44
C ALA A 112 -5.16 -0.14 -12.59
N LEU A 113 -4.58 -1.34 -12.62
CA LEU A 113 -3.33 -1.68 -11.91
C LEU A 113 -2.11 -1.31 -12.76
N TYR A 114 -1.17 -0.60 -12.13
CA TYR A 114 0.13 -0.27 -12.72
C TYR A 114 1.25 -0.91 -11.91
N ALA A 115 2.34 -1.26 -12.58
CA ALA A 115 3.56 -1.77 -11.98
C ALA A 115 4.79 -1.01 -12.47
N TYR A 116 5.77 -0.93 -11.58
CA TYR A 116 7.12 -0.44 -11.84
C TYR A 116 8.10 -1.38 -11.19
N HIS A 117 9.32 -1.45 -11.72
CA HIS A 117 10.38 -2.27 -11.15
C HIS A 117 11.71 -1.52 -11.08
N ALA A 118 12.56 -1.94 -10.14
CA ALA A 118 13.91 -1.41 -9.95
C ALA A 118 14.86 -2.52 -9.48
N THR A 119 16.15 -2.30 -9.62
CA THR A 119 17.20 -3.20 -9.10
C THR A 119 17.50 -2.96 -7.62
N SER A 120 17.17 -1.77 -7.10
CA SER A 120 17.29 -1.41 -5.68
C SER A 120 16.13 -0.50 -5.28
N LEU A 121 15.80 -0.48 -3.98
CA LEU A 121 14.68 0.31 -3.43
C LEU A 121 14.82 1.80 -3.77
N GLU A 122 16.03 2.32 -3.64
CA GLU A 122 16.37 3.73 -3.91
C GLU A 122 16.87 3.95 -5.35
N GLY A 123 16.80 2.96 -6.23
CA GLY A 123 17.22 3.04 -7.62
C GLY A 123 16.23 3.76 -8.53
N SER A 124 16.52 3.72 -9.83
CA SER A 124 15.60 4.21 -10.86
C SER A 124 14.49 3.19 -11.11
N TRP A 125 13.25 3.65 -11.06
CA TRP A 125 12.08 2.83 -11.30
C TRP A 125 11.67 2.89 -12.78
N THR A 126 11.44 1.74 -13.38
CA THR A 126 11.04 1.60 -14.80
C THR A 126 9.60 1.12 -14.84
N ALA A 127 8.77 1.76 -15.64
CA ALA A 127 7.39 1.35 -15.87
C ALA A 127 7.33 0.00 -16.58
N HIS A 128 6.42 -0.87 -16.15
CA HIS A 128 6.19 -2.13 -16.84
C HIS A 128 5.57 -1.87 -18.21
N PRO A 129 6.06 -2.53 -19.30
CA PRO A 129 5.60 -2.26 -20.67
C PRO A 129 4.13 -2.60 -20.91
N LEU A 130 3.55 -3.49 -20.12
CA LEU A 130 2.13 -3.86 -20.21
C LEU A 130 1.20 -2.94 -19.38
N ASN A 131 1.70 -1.84 -18.81
CA ASN A 131 0.84 -0.97 -18.00
C ASN A 131 -0.33 -0.35 -18.82
N PRO A 132 -1.58 -0.39 -18.31
CA PRO A 132 -1.97 -1.02 -17.05
C PRO A 132 -1.99 -2.55 -17.15
N LEU A 133 -1.41 -3.24 -16.14
CA LEU A 133 -1.32 -4.70 -16.11
C LEU A 133 -2.67 -5.41 -16.19
N LYS A 134 -3.69 -4.78 -15.65
CA LYS A 134 -5.08 -5.23 -15.69
C LYS A 134 -6.05 -4.09 -15.46
N THR A 135 -7.29 -4.30 -15.89
CA THR A 135 -8.42 -3.41 -15.66
C THR A 135 -9.57 -4.21 -15.07
N ASP A 136 -9.75 -4.14 -13.74
CA ASP A 136 -10.80 -4.87 -13.01
C ASP A 136 -11.03 -4.26 -11.63
N VAL A 137 -12.19 -3.66 -11.40
CA VAL A 137 -12.59 -3.04 -10.12
C VAL A 137 -12.58 -4.02 -8.93
N ARG A 138 -12.60 -5.33 -9.21
CA ARG A 138 -12.60 -6.38 -8.18
C ARG A 138 -11.20 -6.79 -7.72
N SER A 139 -10.15 -6.37 -8.40
CA SER A 139 -8.81 -6.86 -8.08
C SER A 139 -7.64 -6.00 -8.58
N ALA A 140 -7.89 -4.78 -9.06
CA ALA A 140 -6.79 -3.90 -9.48
C ALA A 140 -6.08 -3.24 -8.30
N ARG A 141 -6.81 -2.53 -7.43
CA ARG A 141 -6.23 -1.72 -6.35
C ARG A 141 -5.52 -2.58 -5.30
N PRO A 142 -4.26 -2.31 -4.93
CA PRO A 142 -3.57 -3.04 -3.86
C PRO A 142 -4.28 -2.94 -2.50
N ALA A 143 -4.26 -4.04 -1.73
CA ALA A 143 -4.93 -4.16 -0.44
C ALA A 143 -4.04 -4.74 0.66
N GLY A 144 -2.75 -4.51 0.59
CA GLY A 144 -1.79 -5.00 1.58
C GLY A 144 -0.51 -5.53 0.95
N THR A 145 0.38 -6.01 1.79
CA THR A 145 1.70 -6.48 1.36
C THR A 145 1.59 -7.80 0.61
N PRO A 146 2.11 -7.91 -0.63
CA PRO A 146 2.30 -9.20 -1.27
C PRO A 146 3.23 -10.10 -0.46
N PHE A 147 2.95 -11.39 -0.46
CA PHE A 147 3.69 -12.37 0.34
C PHE A 147 3.90 -13.68 -0.42
N VAL A 148 4.97 -14.40 -0.06
CA VAL A 148 5.23 -15.73 -0.61
C VAL A 148 4.74 -16.78 0.38
N HIS A 149 3.94 -17.74 -0.10
CA HIS A 149 3.49 -18.90 0.65
C HIS A 149 3.73 -20.17 -0.19
N GLN A 150 4.42 -21.14 0.35
CA GLN A 150 4.81 -22.38 -0.34
C GLN A 150 5.46 -22.15 -1.72
N GLY A 151 6.36 -21.16 -1.79
CA GLY A 151 7.06 -20.80 -3.03
C GLY A 151 6.24 -20.00 -4.05
N GLN A 152 4.99 -19.68 -3.74
CA GLN A 152 4.08 -18.96 -4.63
C GLN A 152 3.82 -17.54 -4.12
N LEU A 153 3.92 -16.53 -4.98
CA LEU A 153 3.60 -15.14 -4.65
C LEU A 153 2.09 -14.91 -4.66
N TYR A 154 1.61 -14.25 -3.61
CA TYR A 154 0.21 -13.83 -3.47
C TYR A 154 0.14 -12.31 -3.32
N ARG A 155 -0.85 -11.71 -3.95
CA ARG A 155 -1.14 -10.28 -3.90
C ARG A 155 -2.56 -10.03 -3.38
N PRO A 156 -2.72 -9.39 -2.21
CA PRO A 156 -4.02 -8.87 -1.79
C PRO A 156 -4.46 -7.70 -2.69
N ALA A 157 -5.71 -7.69 -3.09
CA ALA A 157 -6.31 -6.63 -3.88
C ALA A 157 -7.68 -6.25 -3.34
N LEU A 158 -8.11 -4.99 -3.49
CA LEU A 158 -9.45 -4.56 -3.13
C LEU A 158 -10.45 -4.97 -4.21
N ASP A 159 -11.56 -5.53 -3.77
CA ASP A 159 -12.78 -5.63 -4.55
C ASP A 159 -13.71 -4.50 -4.14
N ASN A 160 -13.75 -3.46 -4.97
CA ASN A 160 -14.59 -2.26 -4.80
C ASN A 160 -15.86 -2.31 -5.66
N SER A 161 -16.24 -3.50 -6.16
CA SER A 161 -17.39 -3.67 -7.07
C SER A 161 -18.75 -3.39 -6.44
N HIS A 162 -18.83 -3.35 -5.12
CA HIS A 162 -20.08 -3.05 -4.39
C HIS A 162 -19.99 -1.73 -3.63
N THR A 163 -19.07 -1.64 -2.69
CA THR A 163 -18.73 -0.42 -1.93
C THR A 163 -17.22 -0.32 -1.77
N PRO A 164 -16.64 0.87 -1.55
CA PRO A 164 -15.22 0.99 -1.27
C PRO A 164 -14.80 0.12 -0.07
N GLY A 165 -13.76 -0.71 -0.26
CA GLY A 165 -13.29 -1.64 0.77
C GLY A 165 -14.23 -2.81 1.06
N TRP A 166 -15.08 -3.19 0.10
CA TRP A 166 -16.07 -4.25 0.27
C TRP A 166 -15.44 -5.56 0.74
N ARG A 167 -14.40 -6.03 0.06
CA ARG A 167 -13.68 -7.26 0.42
C ARG A 167 -12.29 -7.30 -0.20
N VAL A 168 -11.47 -8.23 0.25
CA VAL A 168 -10.14 -8.48 -0.32
C VAL A 168 -10.21 -9.68 -1.25
N ALA A 169 -9.74 -9.51 -2.48
CA ALA A 169 -9.44 -10.57 -3.42
C ALA A 169 -7.99 -11.02 -3.21
N LEU A 170 -7.78 -12.29 -2.93
CA LEU A 170 -6.43 -12.87 -2.87
C LEU A 170 -6.07 -13.40 -4.24
N MET A 171 -5.11 -12.74 -4.88
CA MET A 171 -4.61 -13.10 -6.21
C MET A 171 -3.35 -13.95 -6.07
N ARG A 172 -3.25 -15.04 -6.82
CA ARG A 172 -2.01 -15.78 -7.02
C ARG A 172 -1.31 -15.24 -8.25
N VAL A 173 -0.10 -14.74 -8.10
CA VAL A 173 0.72 -14.25 -9.20
C VAL A 173 1.40 -15.45 -9.86
N LEU A 174 1.03 -15.75 -11.08
CA LEU A 174 1.54 -16.88 -11.85
C LEU A 174 2.83 -16.51 -12.59
N GLU A 175 2.95 -15.23 -12.94
CA GLU A 175 4.09 -14.69 -13.66
C GLU A 175 4.27 -13.21 -13.31
N LEU A 176 5.48 -12.81 -12.98
CA LEU A 176 5.87 -11.42 -12.75
C LEU A 176 7.33 -11.25 -13.18
N SER A 177 7.51 -10.70 -14.36
CA SER A 177 8.81 -10.38 -14.93
C SER A 177 8.84 -8.92 -15.38
N PRO A 178 9.96 -8.35 -15.80
CA PRO A 178 10.01 -7.00 -16.37
C PRO A 178 9.17 -6.80 -17.63
N THR A 179 8.73 -7.87 -18.28
CA THR A 179 7.98 -7.84 -19.56
C THR A 179 6.62 -8.51 -19.48
N ASP A 180 6.40 -9.39 -18.51
CA ASP A 180 5.20 -10.23 -18.47
C ASP A 180 4.55 -10.21 -17.09
N PHE A 181 3.21 -10.29 -17.08
CA PHE A 181 2.42 -10.37 -15.86
C PHE A 181 1.18 -11.24 -16.07
N ARG A 182 0.96 -12.15 -15.12
CA ARG A 182 -0.25 -12.97 -15.08
C ARG A 182 -0.60 -13.33 -13.64
N GLU A 183 -1.87 -13.19 -13.30
CA GLU A 183 -2.40 -13.59 -12.00
C GLU A 183 -3.78 -14.21 -12.13
N GLU A 184 -4.19 -14.95 -11.12
CA GLU A 184 -5.53 -15.52 -11.01
C GLU A 184 -6.13 -15.31 -9.62
N LEU A 185 -7.46 -15.27 -9.54
CA LEU A 185 -8.17 -15.18 -8.27
C LEU A 185 -8.17 -16.55 -7.58
N VAL A 186 -7.68 -16.58 -6.33
CA VAL A 186 -7.74 -17.79 -5.48
C VAL A 186 -8.95 -17.76 -4.55
N ARG A 187 -9.18 -16.62 -3.89
CA ARG A 187 -10.21 -16.47 -2.88
C ARG A 187 -10.62 -15.04 -2.67
N THR A 188 -11.86 -14.82 -2.24
CA THR A 188 -12.31 -13.54 -1.69
C THR A 188 -12.50 -13.65 -0.18
N ILE A 189 -12.08 -12.62 0.56
CA ILE A 189 -12.20 -12.49 2.00
C ILE A 189 -13.10 -11.28 2.25
N GLY A 190 -14.32 -11.57 2.68
CA GLY A 190 -15.32 -10.53 2.91
C GLY A 190 -15.49 -10.17 4.38
N PRO A 191 -16.36 -9.20 4.66
CA PRO A 191 -16.69 -8.79 6.02
C PRO A 191 -17.35 -9.91 6.82
N LEU A 192 -17.14 -9.88 8.12
CA LEU A 192 -17.77 -10.83 9.06
C LEU A 192 -19.23 -10.43 9.28
N LYS A 193 -20.15 -11.19 8.68
CA LYS A 193 -21.59 -10.95 8.82
C LYS A 193 -22.02 -11.03 10.28
N GLY A 194 -22.86 -10.07 10.71
CA GLY A 194 -23.41 -10.01 12.07
C GLY A 194 -22.42 -9.53 13.14
N SER A 195 -21.23 -9.06 12.77
CA SER A 195 -20.26 -8.45 13.67
C SER A 195 -20.22 -6.92 13.52
N ALA A 196 -19.49 -6.25 14.42
CA ALA A 196 -19.16 -4.82 14.27
C ALA A 196 -18.31 -4.52 13.01
N TRP A 197 -17.75 -5.56 12.39
CA TRP A 197 -16.90 -5.50 11.18
C TRP A 197 -17.66 -5.96 9.92
N SER A 198 -18.96 -5.74 9.87
CA SER A 198 -19.84 -6.21 8.78
C SER A 198 -19.83 -5.35 7.53
N HIS A 199 -19.16 -4.19 7.54
CA HIS A 199 -19.24 -3.20 6.46
C HIS A 199 -18.18 -3.37 5.37
N GLY A 200 -17.07 -4.03 5.65
CA GLY A 200 -16.01 -4.26 4.66
C GLY A 200 -14.75 -4.89 5.24
N THR A 201 -13.83 -5.23 4.35
CA THR A 201 -12.48 -5.73 4.66
C THR A 201 -11.52 -5.09 3.66
N SER A 202 -10.71 -4.13 4.10
CA SER A 202 -9.95 -3.26 3.21
C SER A 202 -8.46 -3.60 3.08
N THR A 203 -7.93 -4.47 3.93
CA THR A 203 -6.51 -4.84 3.88
C THR A 203 -6.25 -6.23 4.41
N LEU A 204 -5.23 -6.88 3.87
CA LEU A 204 -4.70 -8.17 4.31
C LEU A 204 -3.18 -8.11 4.27
N SER A 205 -2.52 -8.40 5.38
CA SER A 205 -1.07 -8.57 5.44
C SER A 205 -0.73 -9.89 6.13
N ALA A 206 0.22 -10.65 5.57
CA ALA A 206 0.79 -11.81 6.23
C ALA A 206 1.78 -11.34 7.31
N VAL A 207 1.82 -12.05 8.44
CA VAL A 207 2.72 -11.80 9.57
C VAL A 207 3.70 -12.95 9.70
#